data_db62e0616f68c6d217961ea88c123021
#
_entry.id   db62e0616f68c6d217961ea88c123021
#
_cell.length_a   1.000
_cell.length_b   1.000
_cell.length_c   1.000
_cell.angle_alpha   90.00
_cell.angle_beta   90.00
_cell.angle_gamma   90.00
#
_symmetry.space_group_name_H-M   'P 1'
#
loop_
_entity.id
_entity.type
_entity.pdbx_description
1 polymer ?
#
loop_
_entity_poly.entity_id
_entity_poly.type
_entity_poly.pdbx_seq_one_letter_code
_entity_poly.pdbx_strand_id
1 'polypeptide(L)'
;MSEVAIAMIECDGRWLLQLRDDIEGILYPGQWALFGGHLDPGETPEVALRRELEEEINWAGSDLEPWFELRDDKRVRHFFRGPLAVPFESLTLLEGQDMVLAELDELLTGSIWSPKCHEKRSLAPSLKRAVQELKKERDQA
;
A
#
# COMPACT_ATOMS: atom_id res chain seq x y z
N MET A 1 10.30 -0.11 -19.56
CA MET A 1 9.26 -0.68 -18.67
C MET A 1 9.35 0.02 -17.33
N SER A 2 8.24 0.45 -16.75
CA SER A 2 8.26 1.10 -15.45
C SER A 2 8.29 0.07 -14.32
N GLU A 3 8.86 0.44 -13.18
CA GLU A 3 8.90 -0.39 -11.99
C GLU A 3 8.37 0.40 -10.80
N VAL A 4 7.60 -0.28 -9.95
CA VAL A 4 7.09 0.30 -8.70
C VAL A 4 7.42 -0.62 -7.53
N ALA A 5 7.59 -0.03 -6.36
CA ALA A 5 7.77 -0.73 -5.10
C ALA A 5 6.66 -0.29 -4.14
N ILE A 6 5.89 -1.24 -3.64
CA ILE A 6 4.73 -0.99 -2.78
C ILE A 6 4.70 -1.99 -1.64
N ALA A 7 4.06 -1.62 -0.52
CA ALA A 7 4.14 -2.42 0.69
C ALA A 7 2.81 -2.64 1.41
N MET A 8 2.61 -3.89 1.86
CA MET A 8 1.61 -4.25 2.87
C MET A 8 2.25 -4.12 4.25
N ILE A 9 1.79 -3.16 5.04
CA ILE A 9 2.36 -2.81 6.34
C ILE A 9 1.37 -3.17 7.43
N GLU A 10 1.81 -4.02 8.36
CA GLU A 10 0.95 -4.56 9.42
C GLU A 10 1.13 -3.85 10.75
N CYS A 11 0.01 -3.56 11.41
CA CYS A 11 -0.03 -3.01 12.74
C CYS A 11 -1.13 -3.73 13.54
N ASP A 12 -0.75 -4.53 14.53
CA ASP A 12 -1.68 -5.28 15.38
C ASP A 12 -2.72 -6.10 14.60
N GLY A 13 -2.28 -6.82 13.59
CA GLY A 13 -3.14 -7.68 12.77
C GLY A 13 -3.97 -6.95 11.73
N ARG A 14 -3.76 -5.65 11.56
CA ARG A 14 -4.45 -4.84 10.55
C ARG A 14 -3.45 -4.26 9.56
N TRP A 15 -3.94 -3.87 8.41
CA TRP A 15 -3.10 -3.45 7.28
C TRP A 15 -3.28 -1.97 6.99
N LEU A 16 -2.16 -1.28 6.77
CA LEU A 16 -2.12 0.16 6.50
C LEU A 16 -2.52 0.45 5.07
N LEU A 17 -3.51 1.33 4.89
CA LEU A 17 -4.03 1.71 3.58
C LEU A 17 -3.97 3.22 3.40
N GLN A 18 -3.71 3.63 2.15
CA GLN A 18 -3.81 5.03 1.71
C GLN A 18 -5.05 5.20 0.84
N LEU A 19 -5.89 6.19 1.13
CA LEU A 19 -6.92 6.61 0.20
C LEU A 19 -6.31 7.63 -0.76
N ARG A 20 -6.20 7.27 -2.03
CA ARG A 20 -5.60 8.14 -3.04
C ARG A 20 -6.42 9.40 -3.23
N ASP A 21 -5.76 10.50 -3.61
CA ASP A 21 -6.44 11.74 -3.95
C ASP A 21 -7.44 11.50 -5.08
N ASP A 22 -8.55 12.22 -5.06
CA ASP A 22 -9.60 12.10 -6.08
C ASP A 22 -9.49 13.28 -7.05
N ILE A 23 -8.40 13.28 -7.83
CA ILE A 23 -8.08 14.33 -8.79
C ILE A 23 -7.80 13.73 -10.16
N GLU A 24 -7.98 14.52 -11.21
CA GLU A 24 -7.67 14.10 -12.56
C GLU A 24 -6.16 13.91 -12.74
N GLY A 25 -5.78 13.00 -13.63
CA GLY A 25 -4.39 12.79 -14.04
C GLY A 25 -3.59 11.80 -13.22
N ILE A 26 -4.13 11.27 -12.13
CA ILE A 26 -3.48 10.20 -11.37
C ILE A 26 -4.14 8.85 -11.64
N LEU A 27 -3.41 7.76 -11.39
CA LEU A 27 -3.97 6.41 -11.49
C LEU A 27 -4.85 6.12 -10.28
N TYR A 28 -6.00 5.49 -10.53
CA TYR A 28 -6.92 5.01 -9.50
C TYR A 28 -7.32 6.07 -8.48
N PRO A 29 -7.82 7.24 -8.94
CA PRO A 29 -8.19 8.31 -8.02
C PRO A 29 -9.28 7.86 -7.06
N GLY A 30 -9.18 8.29 -5.80
CA GLY A 30 -10.20 8.02 -4.81
C GLY A 30 -10.35 6.57 -4.38
N GLN A 31 -9.40 5.69 -4.71
CA GLN A 31 -9.41 4.29 -4.29
C GLN A 31 -8.37 4.04 -3.19
N TRP A 32 -8.63 3.01 -2.37
CA TRP A 32 -7.65 2.56 -1.38
C TRP A 32 -6.50 1.84 -2.06
N ALA A 33 -5.29 2.16 -1.64
CA ALA A 33 -4.06 1.62 -2.23
C ALA A 33 -3.01 1.37 -1.17
N LEU A 34 -1.92 0.75 -1.59
CA LEU A 34 -0.72 0.58 -0.78
C LEU A 34 0.17 1.83 -0.92
N PHE A 35 0.95 2.12 0.11
CA PHE A 35 2.00 3.13 0.02
C PHE A 35 3.17 2.61 -0.80
N GLY A 36 3.88 3.51 -1.44
CA GLY A 36 5.00 3.24 -2.31
C GLY A 36 4.89 4.02 -3.61
N GLY A 37 5.72 3.69 -4.59
CA GLY A 37 5.69 4.40 -5.85
C GLY A 37 6.75 3.95 -6.84
N HIS A 38 6.95 4.74 -7.87
CA HIS A 38 7.87 4.42 -8.96
C HIS A 38 9.33 4.50 -8.54
N LEU A 39 10.15 3.59 -9.08
CA LEU A 39 11.59 3.68 -8.97
C LEU A 39 12.10 4.83 -9.85
N ASP A 40 12.98 5.64 -9.28
CA ASP A 40 13.76 6.59 -10.07
C ASP A 40 14.91 5.86 -10.74
N PRO A 41 15.47 6.42 -11.83
CA PRO A 41 16.61 5.80 -12.51
C PRO A 41 17.75 5.47 -11.54
N GLY A 42 18.22 4.22 -11.58
CA GLY A 42 19.32 3.77 -10.74
C GLY A 42 18.92 3.32 -9.33
N GLU A 43 17.65 3.45 -8.94
CA GLU A 43 17.20 2.97 -7.64
C GLU A 43 16.91 1.47 -7.68
N THR A 44 17.22 0.80 -6.54
CA THR A 44 16.69 -0.54 -6.28
C THR A 44 15.26 -0.42 -5.75
N PRO A 45 14.44 -1.50 -5.80
CA PRO A 45 13.11 -1.46 -5.19
C PRO A 45 13.13 -1.05 -3.71
N GLU A 46 14.11 -1.54 -2.94
CA GLU A 46 14.23 -1.21 -1.51
C GLU A 46 14.48 0.28 -1.29
N VAL A 47 15.37 0.88 -2.06
CA VAL A 47 15.71 2.30 -1.96
C VAL A 47 14.49 3.15 -2.34
N ALA A 48 13.82 2.79 -3.43
CA ALA A 48 12.63 3.50 -3.89
C ALA A 48 11.52 3.45 -2.85
N LEU A 49 11.28 2.27 -2.26
CA LEU A 49 10.24 2.12 -1.24
C LEU A 49 10.51 3.02 -0.03
N ARG A 50 11.74 3.03 0.48
CA ARG A 50 12.12 3.88 1.61
C ARG A 50 11.89 5.35 1.30
N ARG A 51 12.32 5.81 0.15
CA ARG A 51 12.14 7.19 -0.28
C ARG A 51 10.66 7.55 -0.38
N GLU A 52 9.86 6.71 -1.04
CA GLU A 52 8.42 6.96 -1.20
C GLU A 52 7.71 6.98 0.16
N LEU A 53 8.03 6.05 1.06
CA LEU A 53 7.41 6.03 2.38
C LEU A 53 7.74 7.29 3.19
N GLU A 54 8.98 7.76 3.14
CA GLU A 54 9.35 9.00 3.81
C GLU A 54 8.55 10.19 3.24
N GLU A 55 8.37 10.25 1.94
CA GLU A 55 7.61 11.29 1.26
C GLU A 55 6.11 11.24 1.60
N GLU A 56 5.57 10.04 1.78
CA GLU A 56 4.12 9.85 1.93
C GLU A 56 3.65 9.83 3.38
N ILE A 57 4.44 9.22 4.29
CA ILE A 57 4.03 9.03 5.69
C ILE A 57 5.13 9.34 6.71
N ASN A 58 6.23 9.93 6.28
CA ASN A 58 7.34 10.32 7.15
C ASN A 58 7.92 9.15 7.97
N TRP A 59 8.04 7.98 7.35
CA TRP A 59 8.62 6.76 7.93
C TRP A 59 9.29 5.94 6.85
N ALA A 60 10.52 5.47 7.10
CA ALA A 60 11.35 4.82 6.06
C ALA A 60 11.08 3.33 5.84
N GLY A 61 10.20 2.70 6.60
CA GLY A 61 9.87 1.28 6.39
C GLY A 61 11.00 0.32 6.74
N SER A 62 11.65 0.50 7.89
CA SER A 62 12.90 -0.17 8.24
C SER A 62 12.83 -1.70 8.31
N ASP A 63 11.68 -2.29 8.59
CA ASP A 63 11.54 -3.74 8.76
C ASP A 63 10.72 -4.39 7.64
N LEU A 64 10.60 -3.74 6.49
CA LEU A 64 9.89 -4.29 5.35
C LEU A 64 10.81 -5.18 4.52
N GLU A 65 10.28 -6.32 4.07
CA GLU A 65 11.01 -7.30 3.28
C GLU A 65 10.31 -7.58 1.95
N PRO A 66 11.05 -7.98 0.91
CA PRO A 66 10.45 -8.42 -0.35
C PRO A 66 9.47 -9.57 -0.11
N TRP A 67 8.34 -9.52 -0.80
CA TRP A 67 7.28 -10.53 -0.68
C TRP A 67 7.06 -11.27 -1.98
N PHE A 68 6.62 -10.59 -3.03
CA PHE A 68 6.48 -11.18 -4.36
C PHE A 68 6.55 -10.08 -5.43
N GLU A 69 6.64 -10.51 -6.68
CA GLU A 69 6.75 -9.62 -7.84
C GLU A 69 5.67 -9.98 -8.86
N LEU A 70 5.07 -8.98 -9.47
CA LEU A 70 4.20 -9.14 -10.63
C LEU A 70 4.79 -8.40 -11.81
N ARG A 71 4.84 -9.08 -12.94
CA ARG A 71 5.39 -8.51 -14.17
C ARG A 71 4.36 -8.65 -15.29
N ASP A 72 4.07 -7.55 -15.97
CA ASP A 72 3.31 -7.57 -17.21
C ASP A 72 4.11 -6.84 -18.30
N ASP A 73 3.50 -6.58 -19.46
CA ASP A 73 4.17 -5.94 -20.58
C ASP A 73 4.45 -4.45 -20.38
N LYS A 74 3.90 -3.82 -19.35
CA LYS A 74 4.02 -2.38 -19.09
C LYS A 74 4.80 -2.08 -17.82
N ARG A 75 4.77 -2.97 -16.81
CA ARG A 75 5.22 -2.62 -15.48
C ARG A 75 5.66 -3.84 -14.68
N VAL A 76 6.66 -3.62 -13.83
CA VAL A 76 7.06 -4.57 -12.79
C VAL A 76 6.63 -4.00 -11.45
N ARG A 77 5.90 -4.77 -10.66
CA ARG A 77 5.46 -4.38 -9.31
C ARG A 77 6.18 -5.24 -8.30
N HIS A 78 6.98 -4.59 -7.45
CA HIS A 78 7.70 -5.24 -6.37
C HIS A 78 6.89 -5.04 -5.09
N PHE A 79 6.30 -6.12 -4.58
CA PHE A 79 5.53 -6.09 -3.34
C PHE A 79 6.43 -6.42 -2.17
N PHE A 80 6.32 -5.61 -1.13
CA PHE A 80 6.99 -5.80 0.15
C PHE A 80 5.94 -5.98 1.24
N ARG A 81 6.36 -6.54 2.36
CA ARG A 81 5.50 -6.64 3.54
C ARG A 81 6.35 -6.59 4.81
N GLY A 82 5.73 -6.23 5.91
CA GLY A 82 6.36 -6.25 7.20
C GLY A 82 5.59 -5.43 8.23
N PRO A 83 6.12 -5.38 9.45
CA PRO A 83 5.47 -4.65 10.54
C PRO A 83 5.66 -3.14 10.40
N LEU A 84 4.68 -2.39 10.91
CA LEU A 84 4.86 -0.97 11.19
C LEU A 84 5.72 -0.89 12.46
N ALA A 85 6.95 -0.43 12.32
CA ALA A 85 7.92 -0.42 13.42
C ALA A 85 7.78 0.79 14.35
N VAL A 86 6.79 1.64 14.12
CA VAL A 86 6.49 2.83 14.93
C VAL A 86 4.99 2.85 15.23
N PRO A 87 4.54 3.59 16.26
CA PRO A 87 3.11 3.71 16.50
C PRO A 87 2.38 4.32 15.30
N PHE A 88 1.18 3.82 14.99
CA PHE A 88 0.38 4.36 13.89
C PHE A 88 0.17 5.87 14.04
N GLU A 89 -0.06 6.33 15.26
CA GLU A 89 -0.30 7.73 15.57
C GLU A 89 0.91 8.64 15.31
N SER A 90 2.10 8.06 15.19
CA SER A 90 3.33 8.82 14.88
C SER A 90 3.48 9.13 13.39
N LEU A 91 2.71 8.45 12.53
CA LEU A 91 2.77 8.70 11.10
C LEU A 91 2.09 10.02 10.75
N THR A 92 2.64 10.70 9.74
CA THR A 92 2.04 11.91 9.19
C THR A 92 1.63 11.63 7.76
N LEU A 93 0.34 11.73 7.47
CA LEU A 93 -0.15 11.55 6.10
C LEU A 93 0.20 12.79 5.27
N LEU A 94 1.16 12.66 4.38
CA LEU A 94 1.65 13.74 3.52
C LEU A 94 1.10 13.66 2.10
N GLU A 95 0.51 12.53 1.71
CA GLU A 95 -0.08 12.31 0.40
C GLU A 95 -1.31 11.42 0.53
N GLY A 96 -2.39 11.78 -0.15
CA GLY A 96 -3.67 11.07 -0.08
C GLY A 96 -4.70 11.77 0.79
N GLN A 97 -5.96 11.29 0.71
CA GLN A 97 -7.08 11.87 1.42
C GLN A 97 -7.25 11.32 2.83
N ASP A 98 -6.87 10.05 3.03
CA ASP A 98 -7.07 9.36 4.29
C ASP A 98 -6.06 8.22 4.45
N MET A 99 -5.90 7.74 5.66
CA MET A 99 -5.04 6.63 6.00
C MET A 99 -5.69 5.85 7.14
N VAL A 100 -5.90 4.55 6.94
CA VAL A 100 -6.57 3.70 7.92
C VAL A 100 -5.85 2.36 8.08
N LEU A 101 -6.19 1.66 9.14
CA LEU A 101 -5.83 0.25 9.35
C LEU A 101 -7.08 -0.60 9.13
N ALA A 102 -6.96 -1.67 8.35
CA ALA A 102 -8.07 -2.55 8.03
C ALA A 102 -7.69 -4.02 8.23
N GLU A 103 -8.64 -4.82 8.71
CA GLU A 103 -8.47 -6.26 8.84
C GLU A 103 -8.64 -6.95 7.48
N LEU A 104 -8.06 -8.14 7.34
CA LEU A 104 -8.16 -8.89 6.10
C LEU A 104 -9.62 -9.15 5.71
N ASP A 105 -10.49 -9.50 6.66
CA ASP A 105 -11.90 -9.76 6.36
C ASP A 105 -12.61 -8.52 5.82
N GLU A 106 -12.26 -7.33 6.30
CA GLU A 106 -12.78 -6.08 5.73
C GLU A 106 -12.29 -5.88 4.30
N LEU A 107 -11.00 -6.12 4.05
CA LEU A 107 -10.40 -5.99 2.72
C LEU A 107 -11.04 -6.95 1.72
N LEU A 108 -11.42 -8.15 2.16
CA LEU A 108 -12.08 -9.14 1.32
C LEU A 108 -13.50 -8.73 0.88
N THR A 109 -14.12 -7.76 1.55
CA THR A 109 -15.41 -7.22 1.09
C THR A 109 -15.28 -6.37 -0.17
N GLY A 110 -14.07 -5.89 -0.47
CA GLY A 110 -13.79 -5.08 -1.67
C GLY A 110 -13.99 -3.58 -1.47
N SER A 111 -14.44 -3.14 -0.31
CA SER A 111 -14.60 -1.71 -0.01
C SER A 111 -14.33 -1.44 1.47
N ILE A 112 -13.77 -0.27 1.74
CA ILE A 112 -13.39 0.14 3.10
C ILE A 112 -13.97 1.53 3.35
N TRP A 113 -14.52 1.72 4.54
CA TRP A 113 -15.04 3.00 5.00
C TRP A 113 -13.91 4.00 5.23
N SER A 114 -14.08 5.22 4.71
CA SER A 114 -13.17 6.34 4.98
C SER A 114 -13.80 7.26 6.03
N PRO A 115 -13.22 7.36 7.24
CA PRO A 115 -13.71 8.29 8.26
C PRO A 115 -13.65 9.74 7.83
N LYS A 116 -12.63 10.12 7.04
CA LYS A 116 -12.47 11.50 6.59
C LYS A 116 -13.45 11.87 5.47
N CYS A 117 -13.69 10.94 4.54
CA CYS A 117 -14.59 11.19 3.40
C CYS A 117 -16.04 10.80 3.67
N HIS A 118 -16.32 10.11 4.77
CA HIS A 118 -17.66 9.64 5.17
C HIS A 118 -18.33 8.78 4.09
N GLU A 119 -17.55 7.89 3.46
CA GLU A 119 -18.10 6.96 2.46
C GLU A 119 -17.19 5.75 2.31
N LYS A 120 -17.73 4.66 1.76
CA LYS A 120 -16.96 3.50 1.38
C LYS A 120 -16.29 3.73 0.03
N ARG A 121 -15.05 3.29 -0.11
CA ARG A 121 -14.30 3.35 -1.36
C ARG A 121 -13.75 1.97 -1.70
N SER A 122 -13.65 1.70 -2.99
CA SER A 122 -13.14 0.45 -3.51
C SER A 122 -11.62 0.37 -3.39
N LEU A 123 -11.08 -0.84 -3.62
CA LEU A 123 -9.64 -1.10 -3.58
C LEU A 123 -9.04 -0.95 -4.97
N ALA A 124 -7.86 -0.34 -5.05
CA ALA A 124 -7.07 -0.29 -6.28
C ALA A 124 -6.55 -1.69 -6.64
N PRO A 125 -6.25 -1.96 -7.92
CA PRO A 125 -5.87 -3.31 -8.37
C PRO A 125 -4.68 -3.93 -7.65
N SER A 126 -3.63 -3.18 -7.37
CA SER A 126 -2.46 -3.72 -6.66
C SER A 126 -2.81 -4.14 -5.23
N LEU A 127 -3.65 -3.37 -4.53
CA LEU A 127 -4.13 -3.75 -3.21
C LEU A 127 -4.99 -5.02 -3.29
N LYS A 128 -5.89 -5.11 -4.25
CA LYS A 128 -6.69 -6.35 -4.46
C LYS A 128 -5.78 -7.56 -4.64
N ARG A 129 -4.71 -7.41 -5.41
CA ARG A 129 -3.78 -8.52 -5.66
C ARG A 129 -3.06 -8.94 -4.37
N ALA A 130 -2.60 -7.98 -3.58
CA ALA A 130 -1.97 -8.28 -2.29
C ALA A 130 -2.94 -8.98 -1.33
N VAL A 131 -4.19 -8.54 -1.30
CA VAL A 131 -5.24 -9.16 -0.47
C VAL A 131 -5.46 -10.61 -0.88
N GLN A 132 -5.44 -10.92 -2.18
CA GLN A 132 -5.56 -12.30 -2.66
C GLN A 132 -4.39 -13.17 -2.19
N GLU A 133 -3.17 -12.63 -2.15
CA GLU A 133 -2.01 -13.37 -1.64
C GLU A 133 -2.14 -13.64 -0.14
N LEU A 134 -2.60 -12.65 0.65
CA LEU A 134 -2.85 -12.84 2.08
C LEU A 134 -3.92 -13.91 2.32
N LYS A 135 -4.97 -13.92 1.53
CA LYS A 135 -6.03 -14.91 1.61
C LYS A 135 -5.50 -16.32 1.34
N LYS A 136 -4.68 -16.48 0.31
CA LYS A 136 -4.03 -17.76 0.01
C LYS A 136 -3.19 -18.25 1.17
N GLU A 137 -2.37 -17.39 1.76
CA GLU A 137 -1.54 -17.73 2.92
C GLU A 137 -2.39 -18.19 4.11
N ARG A 138 -3.47 -17.48 4.40
CA ARG A 138 -4.39 -17.84 5.47
C ARG A 138 -5.04 -19.19 5.22
N ASP A 139 -5.52 -19.43 4.00
CA ASP A 139 -6.25 -20.65 3.65
C ASP A 139 -5.33 -21.88 3.55
N GLN A 140 -4.03 -21.68 3.42
CA GLN A 140 -3.02 -22.75 3.39
C GLN A 140 -2.39 -23.03 4.76
N ALA A 141 -2.68 -22.21 5.74
CA ALA A 141 -2.12 -22.35 7.09
C ALA A 141 -2.75 -23.50 7.87
#